data_581d01b74c69951de1b5a9cfae1376c4
#
_entry.id   581d01b74c69951de1b5a9cfae1376c4
#
_cell.length_a   1.000
_cell.length_b   1.000
_cell.length_c   1.000
_cell.angle_alpha   90.00
_cell.angle_beta   90.00
_cell.angle_gamma   90.00
#
_symmetry.space_group_name_H-M   'P 1'
#
loop_
_entity.id
_entity.type
_entity.pdbx_description
1 polymer ?
#
loop_
_entity_poly.entity_id
_entity_poly.type
_entity_poly.pdbx_seq_one_letter_code
_entity_poly.pdbx_strand_id
1 'polypeptide(L)'
;MELILKYFPNLTDTQRTQFAALKALYEDWNSKINVISRKDMDNFYEHHVLHSLAIAHEIKFKPGTTVLDLGTGGGFPGIPLAIMFPDTQFKLIDRTGKKIRVVNEVAQAIGLNNVVAEQLSGEEEKAKYDFVVSRAVMPLPDLVKIIKKNIEHKNQHNALPNGLICLKGGNLQAETQPFKKIVSLTEIHDMFKEEWFKEKYLIYLPL
;
A
#
# COMPACT_ATOMS: atom_id res chain seq x y z
N MET A 1 -13.58 -5.87 -10.66
CA MET A 1 -14.15 -4.57 -10.24
C MET A 1 -15.33 -4.73 -9.27
N GLU A 2 -16.25 -5.66 -9.51
CA GLU A 2 -17.39 -5.94 -8.60
C GLU A 2 -16.97 -6.21 -7.16
N LEU A 3 -15.86 -6.95 -6.96
CA LEU A 3 -15.31 -7.23 -5.66
C LEU A 3 -14.94 -5.95 -4.89
N ILE A 4 -14.40 -4.94 -5.58
CA ILE A 4 -14.06 -3.66 -4.94
C ILE A 4 -15.34 -2.91 -4.54
N LEU A 5 -16.35 -2.88 -5.42
CA LEU A 5 -17.63 -2.22 -5.13
C LEU A 5 -18.41 -2.89 -3.99
N LYS A 6 -18.22 -4.21 -3.78
CA LYS A 6 -18.82 -4.93 -2.64
C LYS A 6 -18.41 -4.32 -1.30
N TYR A 7 -17.15 -3.91 -1.14
CA TYR A 7 -16.62 -3.36 0.11
C TYR A 7 -16.52 -1.83 0.11
N PHE A 8 -16.45 -1.21 -1.07
CA PHE A 8 -16.34 0.24 -1.24
C PHE A 8 -17.41 0.74 -2.22
N PRO A 9 -18.70 0.73 -1.81
CA PRO A 9 -19.81 1.06 -2.72
C PRO A 9 -19.87 2.54 -3.10
N ASN A 10 -19.29 3.43 -2.29
CA ASN A 10 -19.38 4.89 -2.42
C ASN A 10 -18.21 5.51 -3.19
N LEU A 11 -17.57 4.76 -4.10
CA LEU A 11 -16.55 5.31 -4.97
C LEU A 11 -17.14 6.35 -5.92
N THR A 12 -16.41 7.44 -6.15
CA THR A 12 -16.74 8.42 -7.20
C THR A 12 -16.61 7.78 -8.58
N ASP A 13 -17.22 8.39 -9.61
CA ASP A 13 -17.10 7.89 -10.99
C ASP A 13 -15.64 7.87 -11.48
N THR A 14 -14.86 8.88 -11.08
CA THR A 14 -13.42 8.91 -11.36
C THR A 14 -12.70 7.72 -10.75
N GLN A 15 -12.90 7.44 -9.47
CA GLN A 15 -12.30 6.31 -8.80
C GLN A 15 -12.72 4.97 -9.41
N ARG A 16 -14.01 4.82 -9.77
CA ARG A 16 -14.53 3.63 -10.47
C ARG A 16 -13.81 3.41 -11.78
N THR A 17 -13.65 4.46 -12.58
CA THR A 17 -12.94 4.41 -13.86
C THR A 17 -11.47 4.05 -13.66
N GLN A 18 -10.81 4.66 -12.69
CA GLN A 18 -9.41 4.39 -12.37
C GLN A 18 -9.20 2.93 -11.94
N PHE A 19 -9.98 2.42 -11.00
CA PHE A 19 -9.90 1.02 -10.58
C PHE A 19 -10.22 0.04 -11.71
N ALA A 20 -11.22 0.33 -12.55
CA ALA A 20 -11.59 -0.54 -13.66
C ALA A 20 -10.47 -0.67 -14.70
N ALA A 21 -9.68 0.37 -14.93
CA ALA A 21 -8.58 0.38 -15.89
C ALA A 21 -7.36 -0.45 -15.43
N LEU A 22 -7.17 -0.65 -14.11
CA LEU A 22 -5.94 -1.22 -13.56
C LEU A 22 -5.60 -2.59 -14.14
N LYS A 23 -6.56 -3.53 -14.20
CA LYS A 23 -6.27 -4.90 -14.63
C LYS A 23 -5.67 -4.94 -16.03
N ALA A 24 -6.32 -4.29 -17.00
CA ALA A 24 -5.84 -4.26 -18.37
C ALA A 24 -4.47 -3.59 -18.52
N LEU A 25 -4.20 -2.50 -17.77
CA LEU A 25 -2.91 -1.85 -17.74
C LEU A 25 -1.81 -2.77 -17.20
N TYR A 26 -2.07 -3.45 -16.08
CA TYR A 26 -1.09 -4.40 -15.52
C TYR A 26 -0.91 -5.65 -16.39
N GLU A 27 -1.93 -6.14 -17.07
CA GLU A 27 -1.80 -7.24 -18.04
C GLU A 27 -0.86 -6.84 -19.20
N ASP A 28 -1.06 -5.65 -19.78
CA ASP A 28 -0.19 -5.14 -20.85
C ASP A 28 1.26 -4.96 -20.36
N TRP A 29 1.47 -4.31 -19.21
CA TRP A 29 2.80 -4.13 -18.66
C TRP A 29 3.45 -5.44 -18.22
N ASN A 30 2.69 -6.38 -17.67
CA ASN A 30 3.22 -7.67 -17.22
C ASN A 30 3.67 -8.55 -18.39
N SER A 31 3.15 -8.32 -19.60
CA SER A 31 3.66 -8.95 -20.82
C SER A 31 5.10 -8.52 -21.15
N LYS A 32 5.51 -7.32 -20.72
CA LYS A 32 6.81 -6.68 -21.00
C LYS A 32 7.76 -6.76 -19.81
N ILE A 33 7.23 -6.56 -18.61
CA ILE A 33 7.99 -6.51 -17.36
C ILE A 33 7.19 -7.28 -16.30
N ASN A 34 7.74 -8.38 -15.79
CA ASN A 34 7.07 -9.21 -14.79
C ASN A 34 7.03 -8.50 -13.43
N VAL A 35 5.95 -7.79 -13.13
CA VAL A 35 5.70 -7.10 -11.84
C VAL A 35 4.72 -7.85 -10.94
N ILE A 36 3.87 -8.69 -11.52
CA ILE A 36 2.89 -9.54 -10.85
C ILE A 36 3.06 -10.97 -11.40
N SER A 37 2.99 -11.99 -10.54
CA SER A 37 3.05 -13.36 -11.01
C SER A 37 1.87 -13.68 -11.94
N ARG A 38 2.08 -14.54 -12.94
CA ARG A 38 1.01 -14.89 -13.89
C ARG A 38 -0.20 -15.52 -13.19
N LYS A 39 0.04 -16.30 -12.13
CA LYS A 39 -1.02 -16.92 -11.33
C LYS A 39 -1.85 -15.90 -10.56
N ASP A 40 -1.25 -14.78 -10.16
CA ASP A 40 -1.95 -13.74 -9.41
C ASP A 40 -2.73 -12.78 -10.31
N MET A 41 -2.45 -12.74 -11.62
CA MET A 41 -3.21 -11.90 -12.55
C MET A 41 -4.69 -12.29 -12.66
N ASP A 42 -5.01 -13.57 -12.53
CA ASP A 42 -6.41 -14.03 -12.53
C ASP A 42 -7.17 -13.48 -11.32
N ASN A 43 -6.48 -13.36 -10.18
CA ASN A 43 -7.00 -12.85 -8.92
C ASN A 43 -6.55 -11.40 -8.62
N PHE A 44 -6.26 -10.62 -9.67
CA PHE A 44 -5.67 -9.29 -9.56
C PHE A 44 -6.40 -8.37 -8.57
N TYR A 45 -7.72 -8.29 -8.67
CA TYR A 45 -8.51 -7.42 -7.79
C TYR A 45 -8.53 -7.90 -6.33
N GLU A 46 -8.51 -9.19 -6.07
CA GLU A 46 -8.48 -9.75 -4.72
C GLU A 46 -7.08 -9.63 -4.10
N HIS A 47 -6.08 -10.21 -4.79
CA HIS A 47 -4.72 -10.36 -4.24
C HIS A 47 -3.91 -9.06 -4.21
N HIS A 48 -4.23 -8.11 -5.08
CA HIS A 48 -3.45 -6.86 -5.18
C HIS A 48 -4.26 -5.64 -4.82
N VAL A 49 -5.41 -5.40 -5.44
CA VAL A 49 -6.19 -4.18 -5.21
C VAL A 49 -6.89 -4.21 -3.86
N LEU A 50 -7.76 -5.21 -3.61
CA LEU A 50 -8.51 -5.30 -2.36
C LEU A 50 -7.58 -5.49 -1.16
N HIS A 51 -6.52 -6.31 -1.30
CA HIS A 51 -5.50 -6.45 -0.26
C HIS A 51 -4.90 -5.10 0.13
N SER A 52 -4.53 -4.26 -0.83
CA SER A 52 -4.02 -2.90 -0.58
C SER A 52 -5.05 -2.02 0.13
N LEU A 53 -6.32 -2.16 -0.25
CA LEU A 53 -7.43 -1.41 0.32
C LEU A 53 -7.82 -1.83 1.74
N ALA A 54 -7.24 -2.90 2.30
CA ALA A 54 -7.37 -3.18 3.74
C ALA A 54 -6.90 -1.99 4.58
N ILE A 55 -5.88 -1.27 4.13
CA ILE A 55 -5.42 -0.02 4.76
C ILE A 55 -6.53 1.04 4.72
N ALA A 56 -7.18 1.22 3.57
CA ALA A 56 -8.25 2.20 3.41
C ALA A 56 -9.55 1.82 4.15
N HIS A 57 -9.76 0.55 4.44
CA HIS A 57 -10.86 0.07 5.29
C HIS A 57 -10.67 0.53 6.73
N GLU A 58 -9.45 0.37 7.26
CA GLU A 58 -9.13 0.63 8.66
C GLU A 58 -8.80 2.11 8.92
N ILE A 59 -8.10 2.76 8.01
CA ILE A 59 -7.56 4.11 8.21
C ILE A 59 -8.13 5.07 7.18
N LYS A 60 -8.58 6.23 7.66
CA LYS A 60 -9.03 7.35 6.81
C LYS A 60 -8.00 8.46 6.90
N PHE A 61 -7.16 8.58 5.87
CA PHE A 61 -6.22 9.69 5.77
C PHE A 61 -6.95 11.01 5.57
N LYS A 62 -6.56 12.03 6.34
CA LYS A 62 -7.07 13.39 6.15
C LYS A 62 -6.41 14.05 4.92
N PRO A 63 -7.09 15.02 4.28
CA PRO A 63 -6.47 15.82 3.23
C PRO A 63 -5.12 16.40 3.64
N GLY A 64 -4.12 16.35 2.75
CA GLY A 64 -2.76 16.81 3.03
C GLY A 64 -1.86 15.81 3.75
N THR A 65 -2.34 14.60 4.09
CA THR A 65 -1.51 13.52 4.62
C THR A 65 -0.43 13.14 3.60
N THR A 66 0.76 12.84 4.10
CA THR A 66 1.89 12.36 3.31
C THR A 66 2.20 10.89 3.62
N VAL A 67 2.32 10.07 2.59
CA VAL A 67 2.54 8.63 2.73
C VAL A 67 3.71 8.17 1.87
N LEU A 68 4.64 7.43 2.46
CA LEU A 68 5.69 6.71 1.75
C LEU A 68 5.29 5.25 1.57
N ASP A 69 5.26 4.75 0.34
CA ASP A 69 5.17 3.31 0.05
C ASP A 69 6.57 2.75 -0.19
N LEU A 70 7.08 2.01 0.80
CA LEU A 70 8.43 1.46 0.76
C LEU A 70 8.43 0.06 0.15
N GLY A 71 9.19 -0.11 -0.92
CA GLY A 71 9.23 -1.36 -1.67
C GLY A 71 7.94 -1.60 -2.44
N THR A 72 7.46 -0.56 -3.10
CA THR A 72 6.15 -0.54 -3.78
C THR A 72 5.98 -1.64 -4.84
N GLY A 73 7.08 -2.19 -5.35
CA GLY A 73 7.03 -3.19 -6.41
C GLY A 73 6.32 -2.66 -7.65
N GLY A 74 5.24 -3.31 -8.03
CA GLY A 74 4.38 -2.86 -9.13
C GLY A 74 3.41 -1.73 -8.75
N GLY A 75 3.56 -1.07 -7.59
CA GLY A 75 2.67 0.02 -7.16
C GLY A 75 1.67 -0.40 -6.07
N PHE A 76 1.98 -1.44 -5.31
CA PHE A 76 1.08 -1.95 -4.26
C PHE A 76 1.74 -1.91 -2.88
N PRO A 77 1.09 -1.25 -1.89
CA PRO A 77 -0.29 -0.77 -1.87
C PRO A 77 -0.51 0.64 -2.44
N GLY A 78 0.53 1.37 -2.86
CA GLY A 78 0.50 2.79 -3.14
C GLY A 78 -0.53 3.23 -4.19
N ILE A 79 -0.61 2.59 -5.36
CA ILE A 79 -1.54 2.98 -6.44
C ILE A 79 -3.02 2.84 -6.00
N PRO A 80 -3.48 1.70 -5.44
CA PRO A 80 -4.84 1.60 -4.93
C PRO A 80 -5.17 2.63 -3.85
N LEU A 81 -4.21 2.93 -2.96
CA LEU A 81 -4.40 3.94 -1.91
C LEU A 81 -4.47 5.35 -2.49
N ALA A 82 -3.67 5.67 -3.51
CA ALA A 82 -3.71 6.97 -4.16
C ALA A 82 -5.05 7.23 -4.88
N ILE A 83 -5.66 6.19 -5.45
CA ILE A 83 -7.02 6.27 -6.01
C ILE A 83 -8.04 6.55 -4.90
N MET A 84 -7.92 5.86 -3.74
CA MET A 84 -8.86 6.01 -2.62
C MET A 84 -8.76 7.37 -1.93
N PHE A 85 -7.56 7.94 -1.87
CA PHE A 85 -7.27 9.17 -1.13
C PHE A 85 -6.66 10.24 -2.05
N PRO A 86 -7.47 10.88 -2.92
CA PRO A 86 -6.96 11.85 -3.92
C PRO A 86 -6.30 13.09 -3.29
N ASP A 87 -6.66 13.43 -2.05
CA ASP A 87 -6.10 14.58 -1.32
C ASP A 87 -4.87 14.21 -0.45
N THR A 88 -4.39 12.96 -0.52
CA THR A 88 -3.20 12.46 0.16
C THR A 88 -2.04 12.38 -0.83
N GLN A 89 -0.84 12.80 -0.45
CA GLN A 89 0.36 12.74 -1.28
C GLN A 89 1.10 11.43 -1.05
N PHE A 90 1.37 10.69 -2.10
CA PHE A 90 2.06 9.41 -2.06
C PHE A 90 3.42 9.49 -2.74
N LYS A 91 4.49 9.07 -2.04
CA LYS A 91 5.77 8.75 -2.63
C LYS A 91 5.95 7.24 -2.64
N LEU A 92 6.17 6.66 -3.80
CA LEU A 92 6.35 5.23 -4.01
C LEU A 92 7.80 4.96 -4.39
N ILE A 93 8.50 4.12 -3.63
CA ILE A 93 9.90 3.82 -3.91
C ILE A 93 10.16 2.32 -4.02
N ASP A 94 11.03 1.95 -4.94
CA ASP A 94 11.55 0.59 -5.11
C ASP A 94 12.97 0.66 -5.68
N ARG A 95 13.81 -0.31 -5.32
CA ARG A 95 15.19 -0.41 -5.86
C ARG A 95 15.22 -0.76 -7.35
N THR A 96 14.14 -1.31 -7.87
CA THR A 96 14.06 -1.85 -9.23
C THR A 96 13.46 -0.82 -10.19
N GLY A 97 14.30 -0.14 -10.96
CA GLY A 97 13.87 0.90 -11.90
C GLY A 97 12.82 0.45 -12.94
N LYS A 98 12.89 -0.82 -13.39
CA LYS A 98 11.87 -1.38 -14.29
C LYS A 98 10.47 -1.40 -13.66
N LYS A 99 10.36 -1.69 -12.36
CA LYS A 99 9.09 -1.66 -11.63
C LYS A 99 8.57 -0.23 -11.47
N ILE A 100 9.44 0.69 -11.09
CA ILE A 100 9.12 2.12 -10.98
C ILE A 100 8.63 2.69 -12.31
N ARG A 101 9.21 2.25 -13.44
CA ARG A 101 8.69 2.62 -14.77
C ARG A 101 7.21 2.21 -14.92
N VAL A 102 6.87 0.97 -14.57
CA VAL A 102 5.47 0.49 -14.64
C VAL A 102 4.56 1.33 -13.75
N VAL A 103 4.99 1.63 -12.53
CA VAL A 103 4.22 2.48 -11.59
C VAL A 103 3.93 3.85 -12.18
N ASN A 104 4.94 4.53 -12.76
CA ASN A 104 4.77 5.84 -13.38
C ASN A 104 3.80 5.79 -14.57
N GLU A 105 3.94 4.79 -15.44
CA GLU A 105 3.09 4.62 -16.62
C GLU A 105 1.63 4.32 -16.24
N VAL A 106 1.42 3.47 -15.24
CA VAL A 106 0.06 3.18 -14.72
C VAL A 106 -0.53 4.43 -14.08
N ALA A 107 0.21 5.13 -13.20
CA ALA A 107 -0.27 6.34 -12.55
C ALA A 107 -0.67 7.43 -13.58
N GLN A 108 0.16 7.62 -14.61
CA GLN A 108 -0.12 8.55 -15.70
C GLN A 108 -1.35 8.13 -16.51
N ALA A 109 -1.45 6.85 -16.88
CA ALA A 109 -2.56 6.33 -17.69
C ALA A 109 -3.92 6.50 -17.03
N ILE A 110 -4.00 6.42 -15.70
CA ILE A 110 -5.24 6.62 -14.93
C ILE A 110 -5.40 8.04 -14.38
N GLY A 111 -4.48 8.95 -14.71
CA GLY A 111 -4.56 10.37 -14.34
C GLY A 111 -4.39 10.66 -12.85
N LEU A 112 -3.53 9.91 -12.14
CA LEU A 112 -3.18 10.24 -10.76
C LEU A 112 -2.24 11.45 -10.70
N ASN A 113 -2.60 12.45 -9.91
CA ASN A 113 -1.82 13.68 -9.71
C ASN A 113 -1.16 13.74 -8.32
N ASN A 114 -1.42 12.76 -7.47
CA ASN A 114 -0.99 12.69 -6.08
C ASN A 114 0.06 11.59 -5.83
N VAL A 115 0.73 11.12 -6.88
CA VAL A 115 1.76 10.08 -6.83
C VAL A 115 3.07 10.59 -7.42
N VAL A 116 4.16 10.35 -6.69
CA VAL A 116 5.54 10.46 -7.19
C VAL A 116 6.20 9.10 -7.01
N ALA A 117 6.65 8.45 -8.09
CA ALA A 117 7.36 7.18 -8.01
C ALA A 117 8.82 7.33 -8.43
N GLU A 118 9.75 6.82 -7.59
CA GLU A 118 11.18 7.01 -7.75
C GLU A 118 11.97 5.72 -7.48
N GLN A 119 12.99 5.47 -8.30
CA GLN A 119 13.94 4.39 -8.03
C GLN A 119 14.87 4.81 -6.89
N LEU A 120 14.56 4.32 -5.69
CA LEU A 120 15.28 4.67 -4.47
C LEU A 120 15.20 3.54 -3.46
N SER A 121 16.23 3.35 -2.64
CA SER A 121 16.18 2.46 -1.49
C SER A 121 15.64 3.17 -0.26
N GLY A 122 15.07 2.42 0.70
CA GLY A 122 14.58 3.00 1.97
C GLY A 122 15.68 3.66 2.80
N GLU A 123 16.91 3.16 2.66
CA GLU A 123 18.09 3.73 3.34
C GLU A 123 18.47 5.12 2.81
N GLU A 124 18.24 5.36 1.53
CA GLU A 124 18.54 6.63 0.85
C GLU A 124 17.43 7.67 1.03
N GLU A 125 16.19 7.25 1.27
CA GLU A 125 15.08 8.17 1.50
C GLU A 125 15.30 8.96 2.80
N LYS A 126 15.22 10.30 2.71
CA LYS A 126 15.50 11.22 3.82
C LYS A 126 14.31 12.06 4.26
N ALA A 127 13.29 12.14 3.42
CA ALA A 127 12.10 12.92 3.73
C ALA A 127 11.28 12.27 4.86
N LYS A 128 10.40 13.06 5.46
CA LYS A 128 9.49 12.62 6.52
C LYS A 128 8.07 12.57 5.99
N TYR A 129 7.32 11.62 6.52
CA TYR A 129 5.95 11.31 6.13
C TYR A 129 5.10 11.07 7.37
N ASP A 130 3.81 11.34 7.25
CA ASP A 130 2.87 10.98 8.33
C ASP A 130 2.79 9.46 8.49
N PHE A 131 2.74 8.74 7.37
CA PHE A 131 2.74 7.28 7.41
C PHE A 131 3.75 6.68 6.42
N VAL A 132 4.31 5.55 6.81
CA VAL A 132 4.98 4.64 5.90
C VAL A 132 4.09 3.42 5.72
N VAL A 133 3.79 3.06 4.47
CA VAL A 133 3.10 1.82 4.14
C VAL A 133 4.05 0.86 3.46
N SER A 134 3.80 -0.44 3.61
CA SER A 134 4.61 -1.47 2.94
C SER A 134 3.84 -2.79 2.84
N ARG A 135 4.18 -3.61 1.85
CA ARG A 135 3.61 -4.94 1.68
C ARG A 135 4.70 -5.99 1.50
N ALA A 136 4.83 -6.89 2.49
CA ALA A 136 5.67 -8.10 2.43
C ALA A 136 7.14 -7.89 2.00
N VAL A 137 7.77 -6.77 2.38
CA VAL A 137 9.13 -6.44 1.93
C VAL A 137 10.20 -7.16 2.74
N MET A 138 10.08 -7.13 4.08
CA MET A 138 11.07 -7.68 5.01
C MET A 138 10.45 -7.89 6.39
N PRO A 139 11.12 -8.57 7.35
CA PRO A 139 10.65 -8.66 8.73
C PRO A 139 10.41 -7.30 9.36
N LEU A 140 9.39 -7.21 10.25
CA LEU A 140 8.97 -5.95 10.86
C LEU A 140 10.10 -5.19 11.60
N PRO A 141 10.99 -5.85 12.39
CA PRO A 141 12.10 -5.15 13.04
C PRO A 141 13.05 -4.47 12.06
N ASP A 142 13.37 -5.13 10.95
CA ASP A 142 14.26 -4.59 9.92
C ASP A 142 13.60 -3.41 9.20
N LEU A 143 12.32 -3.55 8.89
CA LEU A 143 11.54 -2.47 8.28
C LEU A 143 11.52 -1.22 9.19
N VAL A 144 11.21 -1.38 10.47
CA VAL A 144 11.19 -0.29 11.45
C VAL A 144 12.57 0.39 11.55
N LYS A 145 13.66 -0.40 11.56
CA LYS A 145 15.03 0.14 11.60
C LYS A 145 15.30 1.08 10.42
N ILE A 146 14.81 0.77 9.24
CA ILE A 146 15.01 1.58 8.03
C ILE A 146 14.13 2.84 8.08
N ILE A 147 12.83 2.69 8.42
CA ILE A 147 11.83 3.75 8.18
C ILE A 147 11.60 4.70 9.34
N LYS A 148 12.01 4.36 10.58
CA LYS A 148 11.77 5.23 11.74
C LYS A 148 12.26 6.67 11.57
N LYS A 149 13.33 6.88 10.80
CA LYS A 149 13.85 8.21 10.46
C LYS A 149 12.90 9.00 9.54
N ASN A 150 12.02 8.30 8.82
CA ASN A 150 11.09 8.86 7.85
C ASN A 150 9.71 9.16 8.44
N ILE A 151 9.47 8.91 9.73
CA ILE A 151 8.22 9.26 10.39
C ILE A 151 8.26 10.72 10.88
N GLU A 152 7.19 11.47 10.58
CA GLU A 152 7.01 12.83 11.07
C GLU A 152 6.47 12.81 12.52
N HIS A 153 7.19 13.38 13.46
CA HIS A 153 6.81 13.38 14.88
C HIS A 153 6.19 14.69 15.36
N LYS A 154 6.39 15.79 14.61
CA LYS A 154 5.97 17.13 15.06
C LYS A 154 4.54 17.46 14.72
N ASN A 155 4.05 16.96 13.58
CA ASN A 155 2.71 17.23 13.06
C ASN A 155 1.87 15.95 13.05
N GLN A 156 0.89 15.90 13.93
CA GLN A 156 0.01 14.75 14.13
C GLN A 156 -1.44 15.20 13.83
N HIS A 157 -1.83 15.24 12.55
CA HIS A 157 -3.14 15.74 12.19
C HIS A 157 -4.18 14.65 11.87
N ASN A 158 -3.75 13.42 11.67
CA ASN A 158 -4.63 12.28 11.47
C ASN A 158 -5.23 11.79 12.80
N ALA A 159 -6.27 10.96 12.72
CA ALA A 159 -6.91 10.38 13.90
C ALA A 159 -5.98 9.38 14.64
N LEU A 160 -5.17 8.66 13.87
CA LEU A 160 -4.13 7.78 14.42
C LEU A 160 -2.79 8.53 14.49
N PRO A 161 -1.96 8.24 15.51
CA PRO A 161 -0.57 8.67 15.53
C PRO A 161 0.17 8.28 14.25
N ASN A 162 1.13 9.12 13.82
CA ASN A 162 1.96 8.81 12.67
C ASN A 162 2.75 7.51 12.91
N GLY A 163 3.02 6.76 11.85
CA GLY A 163 3.68 5.47 12.01
C GLY A 163 3.72 4.60 10.78
N LEU A 164 3.93 3.32 11.02
CA LEU A 164 4.04 2.27 9.99
C LEU A 164 2.74 1.49 9.88
N ILE A 165 2.32 1.23 8.65
CA ILE A 165 1.20 0.35 8.32
C ILE A 165 1.70 -0.71 7.34
N CYS A 166 1.66 -1.98 7.72
CA CYS A 166 2.14 -3.07 6.86
C CYS A 166 1.05 -4.09 6.57
N LEU A 167 1.10 -4.64 5.37
CA LEU A 167 0.33 -5.83 4.98
C LEU A 167 1.26 -7.04 4.95
N LYS A 168 0.96 -8.03 5.78
CA LYS A 168 1.77 -9.25 5.94
C LYS A 168 0.90 -10.50 6.02
N GLY A 169 1.52 -11.67 5.91
CA GLY A 169 0.84 -12.95 6.04
C GLY A 169 1.69 -13.97 6.80
N GLY A 170 1.04 -15.05 7.26
CA GLY A 170 1.65 -16.14 7.97
C GLY A 170 1.87 -15.86 9.46
N ASN A 171 2.77 -16.60 10.09
CA ASN A 171 3.03 -16.44 11.53
C ASN A 171 3.90 -15.21 11.80
N LEU A 172 3.30 -14.21 12.43
CA LEU A 172 3.92 -12.92 12.73
C LEU A 172 4.42 -12.79 14.17
N GLN A 173 4.28 -13.83 14.99
CA GLN A 173 4.58 -13.78 16.43
C GLN A 173 6.01 -13.32 16.71
N ALA A 174 6.99 -13.91 16.03
CA ALA A 174 8.40 -13.58 16.26
C ALA A 174 8.73 -12.14 15.88
N GLU A 175 8.21 -11.65 14.76
CA GLU A 175 8.53 -10.29 14.28
C GLU A 175 7.73 -9.18 15.00
N THR A 176 6.57 -9.49 15.59
CA THR A 176 5.79 -8.53 16.37
C THR A 176 6.18 -8.48 17.85
N GLN A 177 6.82 -9.52 18.36
CA GLN A 177 7.22 -9.62 19.77
C GLN A 177 8.00 -8.40 20.30
N PRO A 178 8.97 -7.82 19.58
CA PRO A 178 9.66 -6.61 20.03
C PRO A 178 8.74 -5.40 20.23
N PHE A 179 7.59 -5.38 19.59
CA PHE A 179 6.63 -4.27 19.57
C PHE A 179 5.33 -4.56 20.30
N LYS A 180 5.23 -5.66 21.03
CA LYS A 180 4.00 -6.19 21.64
C LYS A 180 3.18 -5.19 22.47
N LYS A 181 3.80 -4.11 22.96
CA LYS A 181 3.13 -3.08 23.78
C LYS A 181 2.42 -2.02 22.96
N ILE A 182 2.80 -1.86 21.69
CA ILE A 182 2.33 -0.74 20.85
C ILE A 182 1.82 -1.18 19.48
N VAL A 183 2.10 -2.42 19.07
CA VAL A 183 1.64 -2.95 17.78
C VAL A 183 0.15 -3.30 17.85
N SER A 184 -0.58 -2.91 16.81
CA SER A 184 -1.93 -3.41 16.53
C SER A 184 -1.86 -4.39 15.36
N LEU A 185 -2.56 -5.51 15.50
CA LEU A 185 -2.64 -6.57 14.50
C LEU A 185 -4.10 -6.88 14.23
N THR A 186 -4.54 -6.64 13.00
CA THR A 186 -5.92 -6.91 12.55
C THR A 186 -5.89 -7.96 11.45
N GLU A 187 -6.66 -9.03 11.62
CA GLU A 187 -6.81 -10.04 10.57
C GLU A 187 -7.66 -9.48 9.42
N ILE A 188 -7.15 -9.55 8.18
CA ILE A 188 -7.81 -8.96 7.01
C ILE A 188 -9.10 -9.74 6.68
N HIS A 189 -9.18 -11.02 7.03
CA HIS A 189 -10.39 -11.81 6.86
C HIS A 189 -11.59 -11.29 7.70
N ASP A 190 -11.34 -10.53 8.76
CA ASP A 190 -12.40 -9.85 9.50
C ASP A 190 -13.03 -8.71 8.70
N MET A 191 -12.24 -8.06 7.84
CA MET A 191 -12.68 -6.98 6.95
C MET A 191 -13.29 -7.54 5.65
N PHE A 192 -12.60 -8.49 5.00
CA PHE A 192 -12.93 -9.06 3.71
C PHE A 192 -13.10 -10.57 3.82
N LYS A 193 -14.23 -11.10 3.39
CA LYS A 193 -14.66 -12.49 3.68
C LYS A 193 -14.15 -13.54 2.68
N GLU A 194 -13.33 -13.14 1.72
CA GLU A 194 -12.68 -14.03 0.78
C GLU A 194 -11.65 -14.91 1.51
N GLU A 195 -11.67 -16.23 1.23
CA GLU A 195 -10.82 -17.25 1.89
C GLU A 195 -9.31 -16.92 1.79
N TRP A 196 -8.90 -16.25 0.71
CA TRP A 196 -7.51 -15.87 0.51
C TRP A 196 -6.96 -14.92 1.59
N PHE A 197 -7.83 -14.17 2.30
CA PHE A 197 -7.42 -13.26 3.36
C PHE A 197 -7.20 -13.93 4.71
N LYS A 198 -7.50 -15.22 4.86
CA LYS A 198 -7.11 -15.97 6.05
C LYS A 198 -5.59 -15.93 6.24
N GLU A 199 -5.13 -15.77 7.48
CA GLU A 199 -3.72 -15.61 7.84
C GLU A 199 -3.03 -14.42 7.15
N LYS A 200 -3.79 -13.41 6.74
CA LYS A 200 -3.27 -12.12 6.29
C LYS A 200 -3.66 -11.03 7.26
N TYR A 201 -2.72 -10.15 7.54
CA TYR A 201 -2.84 -9.18 8.62
C TYR A 201 -2.46 -7.78 8.15
N LEU A 202 -3.20 -6.81 8.66
CA LEU A 202 -2.80 -5.43 8.71
C LEU A 202 -2.10 -5.19 10.05
N ILE A 203 -0.87 -4.72 10.00
CA ILE A 203 -0.09 -4.30 11.16
C ILE A 203 -0.06 -2.78 11.19
N TYR A 204 -0.45 -2.19 12.31
CA TYR A 204 -0.21 -0.78 12.58
C TYR A 204 0.72 -0.62 13.76
N LEU A 205 1.74 0.21 13.59
CA LEU A 205 2.75 0.51 14.61
C LEU A 205 2.98 2.02 14.68
N PRO A 206 2.49 2.70 15.74
CA PRO A 206 2.82 4.11 15.98
C PRO A 206 4.31 4.24 16.26
N LEU A 207 4.96 5.25 15.69
CA LEU A 207 6.40 5.47 15.79
C LEU A 207 6.73 6.93 16.06
#